data_bd3b09ce8c5692bdd1e2c0f08eb9dba0
#
_entry.id   bd3b09ce8c5692bdd1e2c0f08eb9dba0
#
_cell.length_a   1.000
_cell.length_b   1.000
_cell.length_c   1.000
_cell.angle_alpha   90.00
_cell.angle_beta   90.00
_cell.angle_gamma   90.00
#
_symmetry.space_group_name_H-M   'P 1'
#
loop_
_entity.id
_entity.type
_entity.pdbx_description
1 polymer ?
#
loop_
_entity_poly.entity_id
_entity_poly.type
_entity_poly.pdbx_seq_one_letter_code
_entity_poly.pdbx_strand_id
1 'polypeptide(L)'
;NSLHTRGKRVVAEITLPKKLMTEIMHCPPEALFKQRQYSNMGALMAGSVNNGAHFANGITAMFIACGQDVANVAESSAGFTYAEITPNGDYYFSVTIPSLIVATYGGGTGLATQNECLSVLGCTERGSVNKFAEIVAATVLCGDLSLGSAVVADEWVSSHERLGRNR
;
A
#
# COMPACT_ATOMS: atom_id res chain seq x y z
N ASN A 1 -4.09 -5.48 14.08
CA ASN A 1 -5.55 -5.71 14.09
C ASN A 1 -6.09 -6.36 12.81
N SER A 2 -5.57 -7.53 12.48
CA SER A 2 -6.01 -8.30 11.31
C SER A 2 -7.52 -8.69 11.35
N LEU A 3 -8.15 -8.61 12.53
CA LEU A 3 -9.54 -9.00 12.72
C LEU A 3 -10.54 -7.83 12.74
N HIS A 4 -10.11 -6.61 12.45
CA HIS A 4 -10.91 -5.41 12.53
C HIS A 4 -11.44 -5.13 13.97
N THR A 5 -10.80 -4.22 14.66
CA THR A 5 -11.22 -3.78 16.02
C THR A 5 -11.88 -2.41 16.00
N ARG A 6 -11.36 -1.49 15.19
CA ARG A 6 -11.87 -0.13 14.97
C ARG A 6 -11.37 0.41 13.63
N GLY A 7 -11.76 1.61 13.27
CA GLY A 7 -11.40 2.21 11.99
C GLY A 7 -12.27 1.68 10.85
N LYS A 8 -11.74 1.75 9.64
CA LYS A 8 -12.44 1.35 8.42
C LYS A 8 -11.80 0.09 7.84
N ARG A 9 -12.63 -0.87 7.44
CA ARG A 9 -12.19 -1.95 6.59
C ARG A 9 -12.23 -1.48 5.14
N VAL A 10 -11.11 -1.59 4.46
CA VAL A 10 -10.99 -1.20 3.06
C VAL A 10 -10.22 -2.25 2.27
N VAL A 11 -10.62 -2.44 1.02
CA VAL A 11 -9.97 -3.31 0.05
C VAL A 11 -9.69 -2.48 -1.19
N ALA A 12 -8.48 -2.61 -1.73
CA ALA A 12 -8.13 -2.15 -3.07
C ALA A 12 -7.62 -3.33 -3.89
N GLU A 13 -8.04 -3.43 -5.14
CA GLU A 13 -7.68 -4.55 -6.00
C GLU A 13 -7.51 -4.12 -7.45
N ILE A 14 -6.70 -4.88 -8.19
CA ILE A 14 -6.45 -4.65 -9.62
C ILE A 14 -6.09 -5.96 -10.33
N THR A 15 -6.46 -6.05 -11.59
CA THR A 15 -5.90 -7.04 -12.52
C THR A 15 -4.99 -6.34 -13.51
N LEU A 16 -3.70 -6.67 -13.47
CA LEU A 16 -2.68 -6.09 -14.35
C LEU A 16 -2.47 -6.99 -15.56
N PRO A 17 -2.65 -6.47 -16.79
CA PRO A 17 -2.32 -7.22 -18.00
C PRO A 17 -0.85 -7.65 -18.02
N LYS A 18 -0.58 -8.90 -18.41
CA LYS A 18 0.77 -9.45 -18.54
C LYS A 18 1.69 -8.56 -19.37
N LYS A 19 1.17 -8.00 -20.46
CA LYS A 19 1.92 -7.08 -21.33
C LYS A 19 2.41 -5.84 -20.57
N LEU A 20 1.52 -5.19 -19.80
CA LEU A 20 1.88 -4.01 -19.00
C LEU A 20 2.96 -4.34 -17.97
N MET A 21 2.83 -5.46 -17.28
CA MET A 21 3.82 -5.88 -16.28
C MET A 21 5.19 -6.13 -16.92
N THR A 22 5.23 -6.77 -18.06
CA THR A 22 6.49 -7.09 -18.75
C THR A 22 7.15 -5.85 -19.34
N GLU A 23 6.38 -4.96 -20.00
CA GLU A 23 6.92 -3.81 -20.72
C GLU A 23 7.20 -2.59 -19.84
N ILE A 24 6.38 -2.37 -18.81
CA ILE A 24 6.46 -1.16 -17.96
C ILE A 24 7.08 -1.47 -16.60
N MET A 25 6.69 -2.59 -15.98
CA MET A 25 7.15 -2.94 -14.63
C MET A 25 8.40 -3.84 -14.68
N HIS A 26 8.84 -4.27 -15.87
CA HIS A 26 9.97 -5.18 -16.09
C HIS A 26 9.89 -6.47 -15.25
N CYS A 27 8.68 -6.88 -14.93
CA CYS A 27 8.40 -7.97 -14.01
C CYS A 27 7.29 -8.87 -14.57
N PRO A 28 7.60 -10.09 -15.05
CA PRO A 28 6.56 -11.03 -15.47
C PRO A 28 5.64 -11.43 -14.31
N PRO A 29 4.32 -11.63 -14.54
CA PRO A 29 3.37 -12.05 -13.52
C PRO A 29 3.83 -13.24 -12.68
N GLU A 30 4.36 -14.26 -13.34
CA GLU A 30 4.80 -15.51 -12.72
C GLU A 30 5.98 -15.29 -11.75
N ALA A 31 6.89 -14.36 -12.09
CA ALA A 31 8.03 -14.03 -11.25
C ALA A 31 7.60 -13.27 -9.98
N LEU A 32 6.69 -12.29 -10.13
CA LEU A 32 6.14 -11.55 -8.98
C LEU A 32 5.30 -12.47 -8.08
N PHE A 33 4.51 -13.36 -8.68
CA PHE A 33 3.74 -14.35 -7.92
C PHE A 33 4.65 -15.26 -7.10
N LYS A 34 5.73 -15.77 -7.69
CA LYS A 34 6.72 -16.61 -6.99
C LYS A 34 7.40 -15.85 -5.84
N GLN A 35 7.82 -14.60 -6.08
CA GLN A 35 8.40 -13.75 -5.05
C GLN A 35 7.41 -13.56 -3.88
N ARG A 36 6.12 -13.39 -4.19
CA ARG A 36 5.05 -13.24 -3.18
C ARG A 36 4.92 -14.47 -2.28
N GLN A 37 5.05 -15.67 -2.82
CA GLN A 37 5.01 -16.90 -2.01
C GLN A 37 6.13 -16.90 -0.96
N TYR A 38 7.35 -16.51 -1.33
CA TYR A 38 8.47 -16.40 -0.40
C TYR A 38 8.23 -15.31 0.65
N SER A 39 7.74 -14.14 0.24
CA SER A 39 7.43 -13.04 1.16
C SER A 39 6.34 -13.41 2.17
N ASN A 40 5.30 -14.11 1.74
CA ASN A 40 4.24 -14.59 2.61
C ASN A 40 4.78 -15.55 3.68
N MET A 41 5.64 -16.48 3.28
CA MET A 41 6.27 -17.41 4.23
C MET A 41 7.20 -16.67 5.21
N GLY A 42 7.98 -15.71 4.71
CA GLY A 42 8.86 -14.88 5.55
C GLY A 42 8.07 -14.05 6.56
N ALA A 43 6.96 -13.43 6.15
CA ALA A 43 6.08 -12.67 7.03
C ALA A 43 5.47 -13.56 8.14
N LEU A 44 5.01 -14.76 7.78
CA LEU A 44 4.49 -15.72 8.74
C LEU A 44 5.55 -16.14 9.77
N MET A 45 6.76 -16.47 9.31
CA MET A 45 7.87 -16.87 10.19
C MET A 45 8.34 -15.74 11.10
N ALA A 46 8.27 -14.49 10.63
CA ALA A 46 8.59 -13.30 11.42
C ALA A 46 7.49 -12.87 12.40
N GLY A 47 6.32 -13.52 12.38
CA GLY A 47 5.17 -13.10 13.18
C GLY A 47 4.63 -11.71 12.79
N SER A 48 4.78 -11.33 11.51
CA SER A 48 4.33 -10.03 11.01
C SER A 48 2.81 -9.90 11.05
N VAL A 49 2.32 -8.70 11.33
CA VAL A 49 0.88 -8.36 11.29
C VAL A 49 0.41 -8.02 9.87
N ASN A 50 1.30 -8.02 8.90
CA ASN A 50 0.99 -7.92 7.47
C ASN A 50 1.98 -8.76 6.65
N ASN A 51 1.59 -9.09 5.43
CA ASN A 51 2.44 -9.80 4.46
C ASN A 51 2.80 -8.92 3.24
N GLY A 52 2.48 -7.63 3.29
CA GLY A 52 2.87 -6.64 2.28
C GLY A 52 4.20 -5.98 2.61
N ALA A 53 4.76 -5.29 1.63
CA ALA A 53 6.05 -4.62 1.77
C ALA A 53 5.92 -3.10 1.95
N HIS A 54 4.75 -2.51 1.66
CA HIS A 54 4.56 -1.07 1.59
C HIS A 54 3.51 -0.50 2.57
N PHE A 55 2.84 -1.33 3.38
CA PHE A 55 1.79 -0.86 4.30
C PHE A 55 2.30 0.27 5.20
N ALA A 56 3.34 0.03 5.99
CA ALA A 56 3.86 1.03 6.91
C ALA A 56 4.36 2.28 6.19
N ASN A 57 5.07 2.15 5.09
CA ASN A 57 5.62 3.27 4.33
C ASN A 57 4.51 4.14 3.72
N GLY A 58 3.57 3.53 2.98
CA GLY A 58 2.49 4.24 2.32
C GLY A 58 1.54 4.91 3.30
N ILE A 59 1.13 4.18 4.35
CA ILE A 59 0.24 4.73 5.38
C ILE A 59 0.90 5.88 6.14
N THR A 60 2.17 5.73 6.53
CA THR A 60 2.91 6.81 7.22
C THR A 60 3.02 8.05 6.36
N ALA A 61 3.37 7.91 5.08
CA ALA A 61 3.47 9.04 4.16
C ALA A 61 2.13 9.78 4.02
N MET A 62 1.04 9.04 3.81
CA MET A 62 -0.31 9.60 3.73
C MET A 62 -0.74 10.25 5.04
N PHE A 63 -0.41 9.64 6.19
CA PHE A 63 -0.76 10.18 7.50
C PHE A 63 -0.07 11.51 7.77
N ILE A 64 1.22 11.62 7.49
CA ILE A 64 1.98 12.87 7.65
C ILE A 64 1.44 13.93 6.70
N ALA A 65 1.28 13.60 5.42
CA ALA A 65 0.84 14.54 4.39
C ALA A 65 -0.59 15.08 4.65
N CYS A 66 -1.49 14.24 5.16
CA CYS A 66 -2.91 14.58 5.33
C CYS A 66 -3.33 14.84 6.77
N GLY A 67 -2.37 15.06 7.70
CA GLY A 67 -2.65 15.45 9.08
C GLY A 67 -3.35 14.40 9.92
N GLN A 68 -3.07 13.13 9.66
CA GLN A 68 -3.58 12.02 10.45
C GLN A 68 -2.75 11.80 11.72
N ASP A 69 -3.33 11.13 12.70
CA ASP A 69 -2.62 10.78 13.93
C ASP A 69 -1.64 9.62 13.69
N VAL A 70 -0.35 9.92 13.71
CA VAL A 70 0.74 8.95 13.48
C VAL A 70 0.80 7.83 14.54
N ALA A 71 0.21 8.02 15.71
CA ALA A 71 0.09 6.96 16.71
C ALA A 71 -0.74 5.76 16.20
N ASN A 72 -1.60 5.99 15.21
CA ASN A 72 -2.43 4.95 14.60
C ASN A 72 -1.76 4.24 13.39
N VAL A 73 -0.52 4.59 13.02
CA VAL A 73 0.19 3.97 11.87
C VAL A 73 0.37 2.47 12.09
N ALA A 74 0.84 2.04 13.26
CA ALA A 74 1.08 0.62 13.54
C ALA A 74 -0.20 -0.21 13.44
N GLU A 75 -1.30 0.28 14.00
CA GLU A 75 -2.61 -0.40 13.93
C GLU A 75 -3.17 -0.41 12.50
N SER A 76 -3.09 0.73 11.82
CA SER A 76 -3.58 0.86 10.44
C SER A 76 -2.76 0.07 9.43
N SER A 77 -1.50 -0.27 9.74
CA SER A 77 -0.63 -1.06 8.87
C SER A 77 -0.85 -2.57 8.98
N ALA A 78 -1.66 -3.03 9.94
CA ALA A 78 -2.06 -4.43 9.97
C ALA A 78 -2.97 -4.74 8.78
N GLY A 79 -2.63 -5.78 8.01
CA GLY A 79 -3.40 -6.11 6.82
C GLY A 79 -2.78 -7.25 6.05
N PHE A 80 -3.36 -7.57 4.92
CA PHE A 80 -2.85 -8.64 4.09
C PHE A 80 -3.05 -8.37 2.60
N THR A 81 -2.19 -8.99 1.83
CA THR A 81 -2.24 -8.99 0.37
C THR A 81 -2.59 -10.38 -0.13
N TYR A 82 -3.28 -10.42 -1.26
CA TYR A 82 -3.55 -11.63 -2.00
C TYR A 82 -3.18 -11.43 -3.47
N ALA A 83 -2.69 -12.50 -4.10
CA ALA A 83 -2.31 -12.49 -5.51
C ALA A 83 -2.67 -13.81 -6.17
N GLU A 84 -3.00 -13.75 -7.47
CA GLU A 84 -3.16 -14.92 -8.31
C GLU A 84 -2.80 -14.62 -9.77
N ILE A 85 -2.48 -15.66 -10.52
CA ILE A 85 -2.38 -15.59 -11.98
C ILE A 85 -3.75 -15.99 -12.55
N THR A 86 -4.35 -15.09 -13.31
CA THR A 86 -5.64 -15.34 -13.94
C THR A 86 -5.53 -16.40 -15.05
N PRO A 87 -6.63 -17.01 -15.49
CA PRO A 87 -6.59 -17.96 -16.62
C PRO A 87 -5.99 -17.37 -17.91
N ASN A 88 -6.03 -16.04 -18.08
CA ASN A 88 -5.44 -15.36 -19.23
C ASN A 88 -3.95 -15.03 -19.05
N GLY A 89 -3.36 -15.38 -17.91
CA GLY A 89 -1.96 -15.08 -17.59
C GLY A 89 -1.72 -13.68 -17.04
N ASP A 90 -2.78 -12.92 -16.74
CA ASP A 90 -2.70 -11.62 -16.09
C ASP A 90 -2.50 -11.79 -14.57
N TYR A 91 -2.07 -10.74 -13.91
CA TYR A 91 -1.80 -10.73 -12.46
C TYR A 91 -2.91 -10.00 -11.70
N TYR A 92 -3.69 -10.74 -10.92
CA TYR A 92 -4.60 -10.15 -9.95
C TYR A 92 -3.87 -9.90 -8.64
N PHE A 93 -4.08 -8.73 -8.06
CA PHE A 93 -3.51 -8.34 -6.78
C PHE A 93 -4.48 -7.50 -5.97
N SER A 94 -4.57 -7.81 -4.67
CA SER A 94 -5.38 -7.03 -3.74
C SER A 94 -4.66 -6.77 -2.42
N VAL A 95 -5.02 -5.65 -1.78
CA VAL A 95 -4.67 -5.33 -0.40
C VAL A 95 -5.94 -5.18 0.42
N THR A 96 -5.95 -5.72 1.63
CA THR A 96 -7.01 -5.55 2.61
C THR A 96 -6.43 -4.94 3.87
N ILE A 97 -6.98 -3.80 4.28
CA ILE A 97 -6.65 -3.13 5.53
C ILE A 97 -7.88 -3.20 6.43
N PRO A 98 -7.89 -4.07 7.46
CA PRO A 98 -9.10 -4.31 8.27
C PRO A 98 -9.44 -3.16 9.22
N SER A 99 -8.45 -2.37 9.65
CA SER A 99 -8.59 -1.39 10.74
C SER A 99 -7.86 -0.08 10.42
N LEU A 100 -8.16 0.52 9.26
CA LEU A 100 -7.59 1.81 8.87
C LEU A 100 -8.24 2.96 9.65
N ILE A 101 -7.45 3.66 10.46
CA ILE A 101 -7.93 4.76 11.30
C ILE A 101 -7.59 6.08 10.63
N VAL A 102 -8.55 6.64 9.93
CA VAL A 102 -8.40 7.91 9.19
C VAL A 102 -9.60 8.82 9.41
N ALA A 103 -9.35 10.12 9.31
CA ALA A 103 -10.33 11.18 9.39
C ALA A 103 -10.07 12.27 8.33
N THR A 104 -11.10 12.97 7.92
CA THR A 104 -11.02 14.15 7.04
C THR A 104 -11.44 15.43 7.75
N TYR A 105 -11.70 15.34 9.06
CA TYR A 105 -12.08 16.47 9.90
C TYR A 105 -11.50 16.28 11.32
N GLY A 106 -11.04 17.39 11.92
CA GLY A 106 -10.44 17.41 13.24
C GLY A 106 -8.95 17.06 13.26
N GLY A 107 -8.32 17.22 14.42
CA GLY A 107 -6.89 16.99 14.59
C GLY A 107 -6.03 17.83 13.65
N GLY A 108 -5.00 17.23 13.08
CA GLY A 108 -4.08 17.86 12.15
C GLY A 108 -4.65 18.17 10.74
N THR A 109 -5.86 17.66 10.42
CA THR A 109 -6.45 17.84 9.07
C THR A 109 -6.77 19.28 8.72
N GLY A 110 -6.89 20.16 9.72
CA GLY A 110 -7.12 21.60 9.56
C GLY A 110 -5.87 22.46 9.41
N LEU A 111 -4.67 21.89 9.52
CA LEU A 111 -3.42 22.60 9.27
C LEU A 111 -3.31 22.94 7.77
N ALA A 112 -2.76 24.10 7.43
CA ALA A 112 -2.80 24.64 6.06
C ALA A 112 -2.30 23.62 5.02
N THR A 113 -1.09 23.12 5.15
CA THR A 113 -0.49 22.17 4.20
C THR A 113 -1.24 20.83 4.14
N GLN A 114 -1.66 20.30 5.28
CA GLN A 114 -2.41 19.05 5.37
C GLN A 114 -3.80 19.16 4.74
N ASN A 115 -4.43 20.31 4.93
CA ASN A 115 -5.72 20.60 4.29
C ASN A 115 -5.59 20.77 2.77
N GLU A 116 -4.51 21.38 2.29
CA GLU A 116 -4.19 21.45 0.86
C GLU A 116 -4.01 20.04 0.27
N CYS A 117 -3.29 19.14 0.95
CA CYS A 117 -3.16 17.75 0.51
C CYS A 117 -4.53 17.05 0.43
N LEU A 118 -5.38 17.19 1.45
CA LEU A 118 -6.73 16.66 1.41
C LEU A 118 -7.58 17.28 0.29
N SER A 119 -7.38 18.56 0.00
CA SER A 119 -8.07 19.26 -1.10
C SER A 119 -7.66 18.71 -2.46
N VAL A 120 -6.37 18.46 -2.69
CA VAL A 120 -5.88 17.80 -3.92
C VAL A 120 -6.54 16.44 -4.14
N LEU A 121 -6.78 15.70 -3.05
CA LEU A 121 -7.46 14.40 -3.08
C LEU A 121 -9.00 14.54 -3.21
N GLY A 122 -9.53 15.76 -3.11
CA GLY A 122 -10.97 15.99 -3.04
C GLY A 122 -11.62 15.39 -1.81
N CYS A 123 -10.95 15.49 -0.65
CA CYS A 123 -11.33 14.86 0.61
C CYS A 123 -11.56 15.88 1.75
N THR A 124 -11.96 17.12 1.43
CA THR A 124 -12.24 18.17 2.43
C THR A 124 -13.71 18.26 2.83
N GLU A 125 -14.61 17.65 2.06
CA GLU A 125 -16.03 17.71 2.33
C GLU A 125 -16.45 16.71 3.41
N ARG A 126 -17.61 17.04 4.06
CA ARG A 126 -18.21 16.15 5.06
C ARG A 126 -18.57 14.81 4.40
N GLY A 127 -18.14 13.71 5.04
CA GLY A 127 -18.40 12.34 4.56
C GLY A 127 -17.34 11.80 3.60
N SER A 128 -16.34 12.58 3.17
CA SER A 128 -15.29 12.15 2.26
C SER A 128 -14.28 11.15 2.86
N VAL A 129 -14.42 10.81 4.12
CA VAL A 129 -13.51 9.92 4.84
C VAL A 129 -13.44 8.51 4.25
N ASN A 130 -14.52 8.00 3.65
CA ASN A 130 -14.49 6.69 2.98
C ASN A 130 -13.67 6.75 1.69
N LYS A 131 -13.87 7.79 0.87
CA LYS A 131 -13.03 8.09 -0.29
C LYS A 131 -11.54 8.19 0.10
N PHE A 132 -11.24 8.88 1.20
CA PHE A 132 -9.88 8.99 1.69
C PHE A 132 -9.30 7.63 2.10
N ALA A 133 -10.08 6.77 2.76
CA ALA A 133 -9.66 5.41 3.09
C ALA A 133 -9.35 4.57 1.84
N GLU A 134 -10.16 4.68 0.80
CA GLU A 134 -9.94 4.02 -0.50
C GLU A 134 -8.65 4.52 -1.17
N ILE A 135 -8.38 5.83 -1.14
CA ILE A 135 -7.14 6.41 -1.66
C ILE A 135 -5.92 5.88 -0.90
N VAL A 136 -5.99 5.80 0.43
CA VAL A 136 -4.89 5.24 1.24
C VAL A 136 -4.64 3.77 0.87
N ALA A 137 -5.70 2.96 0.73
CA ALA A 137 -5.54 1.57 0.33
C ALA A 137 -4.97 1.42 -1.09
N ALA A 138 -5.41 2.26 -2.04
CA ALA A 138 -4.86 2.30 -3.39
C ALA A 138 -3.38 2.71 -3.40
N THR A 139 -2.99 3.65 -2.53
CA THR A 139 -1.58 4.06 -2.37
C THR A 139 -0.73 2.88 -1.88
N VAL A 140 -1.22 2.12 -0.91
CA VAL A 140 -0.53 0.91 -0.43
C VAL A 140 -0.42 -0.13 -1.54
N LEU A 141 -1.51 -0.39 -2.27
CA LEU A 141 -1.54 -1.34 -3.39
C LEU A 141 -0.52 -0.98 -4.47
N CYS A 142 -0.49 0.27 -4.90
CA CYS A 142 0.48 0.75 -5.90
C CYS A 142 1.92 0.62 -5.39
N GLY A 143 2.17 0.98 -4.13
CA GLY A 143 3.49 0.89 -3.52
C GLY A 143 3.97 -0.56 -3.38
N ASP A 144 3.10 -1.48 -2.99
CA ASP A 144 3.41 -2.92 -2.92
C ASP A 144 3.76 -3.52 -4.28
N LEU A 145 2.99 -3.16 -5.32
CA LEU A 145 3.25 -3.60 -6.70
C LEU A 145 4.58 -3.03 -7.21
N SER A 146 4.82 -1.75 -7.01
CA SER A 146 6.05 -1.07 -7.44
C SER A 146 7.28 -1.66 -6.75
N LEU A 147 7.24 -1.81 -5.43
CA LEU A 147 8.36 -2.36 -4.67
C LEU A 147 8.61 -3.83 -5.00
N GLY A 148 7.55 -4.64 -5.08
CA GLY A 148 7.65 -6.05 -5.46
C GLY A 148 8.27 -6.24 -6.85
N SER A 149 7.87 -5.42 -7.82
CA SER A 149 8.42 -5.44 -9.18
C SER A 149 9.88 -5.03 -9.21
N ALA A 150 10.27 -3.97 -8.49
CA ALA A 150 11.66 -3.53 -8.40
C ALA A 150 12.57 -4.60 -7.76
N VAL A 151 12.07 -5.34 -6.79
CA VAL A 151 12.82 -6.47 -6.20
C VAL A 151 13.00 -7.60 -7.19
N VAL A 152 11.95 -7.95 -7.96
CA VAL A 152 12.01 -9.03 -8.97
C VAL A 152 12.89 -8.65 -10.16
N ALA A 153 12.87 -7.37 -10.56
CA ALA A 153 13.69 -6.83 -11.65
C ALA A 153 15.16 -6.58 -11.26
N ASP A 154 15.54 -6.86 -10.00
CA ASP A 154 16.88 -6.56 -9.42
C ASP A 154 17.25 -5.05 -9.48
N GLU A 155 16.23 -4.19 -9.52
CA GLU A 155 16.41 -2.74 -9.58
C GLU A 155 16.41 -2.08 -8.19
N TRP A 156 15.99 -2.78 -7.16
CA TRP A 156 15.82 -2.22 -5.83
C TRP A 156 17.17 -1.79 -5.21
N VAL A 157 18.18 -2.64 -5.25
CA VAL A 157 19.52 -2.35 -4.70
C VAL A 157 20.20 -1.27 -5.52
N SER A 158 20.24 -1.42 -6.85
CA SER A 158 20.88 -0.46 -7.74
C SER A 158 20.28 0.95 -7.67
N SER A 159 18.97 1.06 -7.48
CA SER A 159 18.28 2.33 -7.28
C SER A 159 18.69 2.99 -5.95
N HIS A 160 18.80 2.22 -4.86
CA HIS A 160 19.24 2.74 -3.56
C HIS A 160 20.70 3.20 -3.59
N GLU A 161 21.58 2.46 -4.26
CA GLU A 161 22.97 2.84 -4.44
C GLU A 161 23.11 4.12 -5.27
N ARG A 162 22.42 4.20 -6.40
CA ARG A 162 22.44 5.38 -7.27
C ARG A 162 21.91 6.64 -6.60
N LEU A 163 20.85 6.53 -5.80
CA LEU A 163 20.23 7.67 -5.10
C LEU A 163 20.90 8.02 -3.76
N GLY A 164 21.98 7.32 -3.39
CA GLY A 164 22.82 7.70 -2.26
C GLY A 164 22.36 7.22 -0.88
N ARG A 165 21.35 6.36 -0.78
CA ARG A 165 20.87 5.85 0.50
C ARG A 165 21.92 5.04 1.28
N ASN A 166 22.81 4.35 0.58
CA ASN A 166 23.82 3.46 1.13
C ASN A 166 25.26 4.01 0.98
N ARG A 167 25.43 5.33 0.81
CA ARG A 167 26.73 5.99 0.74
C ARG A 167 27.24 6.37 2.12
#